data_ff49b8688205adce056f8a22321354f2
#
_entry.id   ff49b8688205adce056f8a22321354f2
#
_cell.length_a   1.000
_cell.length_b   1.000
_cell.length_c   1.000
_cell.angle_alpha   90.00
_cell.angle_beta   90.00
_cell.angle_gamma   90.00
#
_symmetry.space_group_name_H-M   'P 1'
#
loop_
_entity.id
_entity.type
_entity.pdbx_description
1 polymer ?
#
loop_
_entity_poly.entity_id
_entity_poly.type
_entity_poly.pdbx_seq_one_letter_code
_entity_poly.pdbx_strand_id
1 'polypeptide(L)'
;MSANEADVIAVIGATGSGKGVYIKNYALTKAERRLWIWDYMQEYGPLVDLSTGALGTALQAVGGKTFRVAFKPSYDDKTRAKQFDLFCKAAVAAGNLRMVVEELAFVTSPAHAPAGWKAATSIGRHKGLRLIGASQRPAQVDKAFWSNCTEIHCGFLNYEDDQKVMARALGVALSDIQGLKPLEYIHKNVRTKEIVTGKVKIPGKP
;
A
#
# COMPACT_ATOMS: atom_id res chain seq x y z
N MET A 1 6.21 5.09 20.69
CA MET A 1 6.06 5.85 19.44
C MET A 1 4.85 6.75 19.61
N SER A 2 4.99 8.05 19.41
CA SER A 2 3.87 8.97 19.53
C SER A 2 2.85 8.70 18.42
N ALA A 3 1.55 8.89 18.70
CA ALA A 3 0.45 8.71 17.73
C ALA A 3 0.59 9.59 16.46
N ASN A 4 1.58 10.48 16.42
CA ASN A 4 1.85 11.39 15.30
C ASN A 4 2.82 10.84 14.23
N GLU A 5 3.38 9.63 14.39
CA GLU A 5 4.31 9.01 13.44
C GLU A 5 3.65 8.02 12.48
N ALA A 6 2.32 7.93 12.50
CA ALA A 6 1.61 7.09 11.53
C ALA A 6 1.80 7.64 10.11
N ASP A 7 2.28 6.79 9.22
CA ASP A 7 2.52 7.09 7.82
C ASP A 7 1.44 6.45 6.92
N VAL A 8 1.12 7.14 5.85
CA VAL A 8 0.29 6.63 4.74
C VAL A 8 1.12 6.79 3.47
N ILE A 9 1.61 5.67 2.95
CA ILE A 9 2.52 5.65 1.81
C ILE A 9 1.79 5.10 0.59
N ALA A 10 1.78 5.86 -0.49
CA ALA A 10 1.38 5.37 -1.81
C ALA A 10 2.60 4.78 -2.52
N VAL A 11 2.50 3.52 -2.99
CA VAL A 11 3.54 2.85 -3.78
C VAL A 11 2.98 2.49 -5.14
N ILE A 12 3.36 3.26 -6.14
CA ILE A 12 2.77 3.25 -7.48
C ILE A 12 3.80 2.83 -8.51
N GLY A 13 3.37 2.04 -9.49
CA GLY A 13 4.23 1.65 -10.60
C GLY A 13 3.69 0.45 -11.35
N ALA A 14 4.01 0.33 -12.63
CA ALA A 14 3.66 -0.79 -13.47
C ALA A 14 4.37 -2.08 -13.06
N THR A 15 4.03 -3.20 -13.67
CA THR A 15 4.76 -4.47 -13.51
C THR A 15 6.22 -4.26 -13.89
N GLY A 16 7.15 -4.73 -13.05
CA GLY A 16 8.59 -4.55 -13.26
C GLY A 16 9.16 -3.21 -12.80
N SER A 17 8.35 -2.28 -12.27
CA SER A 17 8.83 -1.02 -11.71
C SER A 17 9.65 -1.16 -10.41
N GLY A 18 9.65 -2.33 -9.78
CA GLY A 18 10.28 -2.53 -8.47
C GLY A 18 9.35 -2.29 -7.29
N LYS A 19 8.07 -2.02 -7.51
CA LYS A 19 7.05 -1.77 -6.48
C LYS A 19 7.07 -2.81 -5.34
N GLY A 20 6.99 -4.10 -5.68
CA GLY A 20 7.03 -5.19 -4.70
C GLY A 20 8.35 -5.26 -3.92
N VAL A 21 9.48 -4.99 -4.57
CA VAL A 21 10.79 -4.92 -3.88
C VAL A 21 10.83 -3.75 -2.90
N TYR A 22 10.33 -2.58 -3.32
CA TYR A 22 10.24 -1.41 -2.44
C TYR A 22 9.37 -1.69 -1.22
N ILE A 23 8.19 -2.27 -1.40
CA ILE A 23 7.28 -2.62 -0.30
C ILE A 23 7.95 -3.61 0.66
N LYS A 24 8.56 -4.67 0.15
CA LYS A 24 9.22 -5.70 0.96
C LYS A 24 10.38 -5.13 1.78
N ASN A 25 11.13 -4.18 1.24
CA ASN A 25 12.21 -3.50 1.97
C ASN A 25 11.70 -2.54 3.05
N TYR A 26 10.49 -1.99 2.89
CA TYR A 26 9.87 -1.08 3.85
C TYR A 26 9.01 -1.79 4.89
N ALA A 27 8.12 -2.67 4.43
CA ALA A 27 7.08 -3.24 5.26
C ALA A 27 7.53 -4.50 6.03
N LEU A 28 8.46 -5.25 5.47
CA LEU A 28 8.81 -6.58 5.96
C LEU A 28 10.13 -6.61 6.73
N THR A 29 10.52 -5.49 7.32
CA THR A 29 11.65 -5.50 8.25
C THR A 29 11.35 -6.42 9.44
N LYS A 30 12.40 -7.07 10.01
CA LYS A 30 12.27 -7.93 11.21
C LYS A 30 11.67 -7.19 12.41
N ALA A 31 11.69 -5.85 12.39
CA ALA A 31 11.13 -5.01 13.45
C ALA A 31 9.58 -4.94 13.44
N GLU A 32 8.95 -5.26 12.32
CA GLU A 32 7.48 -5.22 12.21
C GLU A 32 6.85 -6.45 12.87
N ARG A 33 6.50 -6.31 14.15
CA ARG A 33 5.88 -7.39 14.94
C ARG A 33 4.39 -7.55 14.69
N ARG A 34 3.72 -6.52 14.15
CA ARG A 34 2.28 -6.51 13.84
C ARG A 34 2.12 -6.11 12.38
N LEU A 35 2.08 -7.10 11.48
CA LEU A 35 2.04 -6.92 10.03
C LEU A 35 0.77 -7.56 9.46
N TRP A 36 -0.03 -6.77 8.74
CA TRP A 36 -1.31 -7.14 8.18
C TRP A 36 -1.34 -6.83 6.69
N ILE A 37 -1.30 -7.87 5.84
CA ILE A 37 -1.12 -7.73 4.38
C ILE A 37 -2.36 -8.25 3.64
N TRP A 38 -2.91 -7.40 2.78
CA TRP A 38 -3.83 -7.77 1.71
C TRP A 38 -3.01 -8.24 0.52
N ASP A 39 -2.81 -9.55 0.41
CA ASP A 39 -1.88 -10.21 -0.52
C ASP A 39 -2.63 -10.72 -1.76
N TYR A 40 -3.09 -9.79 -2.60
CA TYR A 40 -3.83 -10.13 -3.81
C TYR A 40 -3.01 -10.96 -4.80
N MET A 41 -1.73 -10.63 -4.96
CA MET A 41 -0.81 -11.30 -5.89
C MET A 41 -0.19 -12.58 -5.29
N GLN A 42 -0.45 -12.88 -4.00
CA GLN A 42 0.04 -14.05 -3.27
C GLN A 42 1.57 -14.15 -3.21
N GLU A 43 2.24 -13.01 -3.03
CA GLU A 43 3.70 -12.92 -3.04
C GLU A 43 4.36 -12.85 -1.66
N TYR A 44 3.58 -12.74 -0.58
CA TYR A 44 4.11 -12.50 0.77
C TYR A 44 4.13 -13.75 1.66
N GLY A 45 3.56 -14.88 1.19
CA GLY A 45 3.48 -16.11 1.98
C GLY A 45 4.78 -16.54 2.66
N PRO A 46 5.93 -16.58 1.95
CA PRO A 46 7.21 -16.98 2.55
C PRO A 46 7.79 -15.99 3.60
N LEU A 47 7.20 -14.82 3.73
CA LEU A 47 7.74 -13.70 4.52
C LEU A 47 6.91 -13.39 5.77
N VAL A 48 5.87 -14.18 6.03
CA VAL A 48 4.93 -14.00 7.15
C VAL A 48 4.75 -15.30 7.95
N ASP A 49 4.21 -15.19 9.16
CA ASP A 49 3.96 -16.35 10.03
C ASP A 49 2.72 -17.14 9.59
N LEU A 50 1.74 -16.43 8.99
CA LEU A 50 0.50 -17.00 8.50
C LEU A 50 0.13 -16.43 7.14
N SER A 51 -0.02 -17.30 6.13
CA SER A 51 -0.58 -16.95 4.82
C SER A 51 -1.83 -17.78 4.57
N THR A 52 -3.01 -17.13 4.43
CA THR A 52 -4.29 -17.84 4.38
C THR A 52 -5.32 -17.12 3.51
N GLY A 53 -6.20 -17.89 2.83
CA GLY A 53 -7.42 -17.40 2.19
C GLY A 53 -8.66 -17.44 3.08
N ALA A 54 -8.57 -18.04 4.29
CA ALA A 54 -9.66 -18.10 5.25
C ALA A 54 -9.70 -16.80 6.09
N LEU A 55 -10.67 -15.91 5.78
CA LEU A 55 -10.78 -14.60 6.45
C LEU A 55 -10.95 -14.76 7.98
N GLY A 56 -11.75 -15.72 8.43
CA GLY A 56 -11.94 -15.98 9.86
C GLY A 56 -10.64 -16.27 10.59
N THR A 57 -9.79 -17.13 10.02
CA THR A 57 -8.47 -17.48 10.56
C THR A 57 -7.55 -16.24 10.60
N ALA A 58 -7.54 -15.45 9.53
CA ALA A 58 -6.77 -14.21 9.49
C ALA A 58 -7.23 -13.21 10.55
N LEU A 59 -8.55 -13.02 10.72
CA LEU A 59 -9.13 -12.12 11.72
C LEU A 59 -8.83 -12.55 13.17
N GLN A 60 -8.78 -13.84 13.45
CA GLN A 60 -8.36 -14.34 14.76
C GLN A 60 -6.90 -14.00 15.07
N ALA A 61 -6.02 -14.13 14.08
CA ALA A 61 -4.59 -13.83 14.24
C ALA A 61 -4.33 -12.36 14.52
N VAL A 62 -5.08 -11.42 13.88
CA VAL A 62 -4.89 -9.98 14.05
C VAL A 62 -5.21 -9.47 15.46
N GLY A 63 -5.96 -10.22 16.24
CA GLY A 63 -6.23 -9.97 17.66
C GLY A 63 -5.04 -10.22 18.59
N GLY A 64 -3.99 -10.90 18.11
CA GLY A 64 -2.80 -11.24 18.91
C GLY A 64 -1.92 -10.05 19.26
N LYS A 65 -1.02 -10.25 20.25
CA LYS A 65 -0.01 -9.25 20.63
C LYS A 65 1.01 -9.03 19.51
N THR A 66 1.38 -10.10 18.81
CA THR A 66 2.27 -10.08 17.65
C THR A 66 1.67 -10.97 16.56
N PHE A 67 1.81 -10.58 15.33
CA PHE A 67 1.36 -11.34 14.14
C PHE A 67 1.99 -10.80 12.88
N ARG A 68 2.24 -11.68 11.92
CA ARG A 68 2.62 -11.35 10.55
C ARG A 68 1.74 -12.20 9.65
N VAL A 69 0.72 -11.57 9.08
CA VAL A 69 -0.33 -12.27 8.34
C VAL A 69 -0.46 -11.72 6.94
N ALA A 70 -0.46 -12.58 5.94
CA ALA A 70 -0.84 -12.30 4.57
C ALA A 70 -2.19 -12.94 4.26
N PHE A 71 -3.21 -12.14 4.07
CA PHE A 71 -4.53 -12.60 3.68
C PHE A 71 -4.66 -12.61 2.16
N LYS A 72 -4.96 -13.78 1.59
CA LYS A 72 -5.20 -14.01 0.16
C LYS A 72 -6.69 -13.84 -0.13
N PRO A 73 -7.11 -12.72 -0.74
CA PRO A 73 -8.53 -12.49 -0.99
C PRO A 73 -9.08 -13.33 -2.13
N SER A 74 -10.39 -13.43 -2.17
CA SER A 74 -11.11 -14.04 -3.29
C SER A 74 -10.92 -13.23 -4.58
N TYR A 75 -10.89 -13.93 -5.72
CA TYR A 75 -10.94 -13.30 -7.04
C TYR A 75 -12.35 -12.91 -7.46
N ASP A 76 -13.39 -13.42 -6.81
CA ASP A 76 -14.78 -12.95 -7.01
C ASP A 76 -14.96 -11.54 -6.46
N ASP A 77 -15.42 -10.62 -7.31
CA ASP A 77 -15.50 -9.19 -7.01
C ASP A 77 -16.39 -8.88 -5.80
N LYS A 78 -17.54 -9.53 -5.68
CA LYS A 78 -18.50 -9.28 -4.59
C LYS A 78 -17.95 -9.76 -3.26
N THR A 79 -17.36 -10.95 -3.24
CA THR A 79 -16.71 -11.53 -2.07
C THR A 79 -15.50 -10.71 -1.67
N ARG A 80 -14.65 -10.34 -2.63
CA ARG A 80 -13.45 -9.51 -2.41
C ARG A 80 -13.78 -8.16 -1.77
N ALA A 81 -14.82 -7.49 -2.27
CA ALA A 81 -15.25 -6.19 -1.71
C ALA A 81 -15.65 -6.30 -0.24
N LYS A 82 -16.42 -7.34 0.14
CA LYS A 82 -16.80 -7.60 1.53
C LYS A 82 -15.59 -7.97 2.40
N GLN A 83 -14.70 -8.82 1.88
CA GLN A 83 -13.48 -9.21 2.57
C GLN A 83 -12.58 -8.00 2.83
N PHE A 84 -12.46 -7.08 1.86
CA PHE A 84 -11.63 -5.89 2.00
C PHE A 84 -12.16 -4.92 3.05
N ASP A 85 -13.46 -4.69 3.10
CA ASP A 85 -14.08 -3.86 4.12
C ASP A 85 -13.83 -4.41 5.53
N LEU A 86 -14.00 -5.72 5.73
CA LEU A 86 -13.73 -6.39 7.01
C LEU A 86 -12.23 -6.40 7.36
N PHE A 87 -11.36 -6.64 6.38
CA PHE A 87 -9.91 -6.57 6.54
C PHE A 87 -9.45 -5.21 7.06
N CYS A 88 -9.99 -4.11 6.47
CA CYS A 88 -9.68 -2.76 6.90
C CYS A 88 -10.25 -2.44 8.29
N LYS A 89 -11.49 -2.84 8.58
CA LYS A 89 -12.12 -2.67 9.90
C LYS A 89 -11.32 -3.38 10.99
N ALA A 90 -10.83 -4.58 10.73
CA ALA A 90 -9.99 -5.33 11.66
C ALA A 90 -8.68 -4.59 11.96
N ALA A 91 -8.04 -4.02 10.94
CA ALA A 91 -6.84 -3.20 11.13
C ALA A 91 -7.09 -1.99 12.02
N VAL A 92 -8.19 -1.25 11.80
CA VAL A 92 -8.57 -0.08 12.61
C VAL A 92 -8.89 -0.49 14.05
N ALA A 93 -9.57 -1.62 14.25
CA ALA A 93 -9.89 -2.13 15.59
C ALA A 93 -8.64 -2.58 16.34
N ALA A 94 -7.72 -3.28 15.68
CA ALA A 94 -6.49 -3.79 16.29
C ALA A 94 -5.48 -2.68 16.61
N GLY A 95 -5.39 -1.65 15.76
CA GLY A 95 -4.43 -0.54 15.94
C GLY A 95 -2.96 -0.95 16.01
N ASN A 96 -2.07 0.02 16.06
CA ASN A 96 -0.62 -0.17 16.24
C ASN A 96 -0.01 -1.26 15.34
N LEU A 97 -0.27 -1.21 14.04
CA LEU A 97 0.21 -2.20 13.08
C LEU A 97 0.67 -1.55 11.76
N ARG A 98 1.49 -2.28 10.99
CA ARG A 98 1.75 -1.99 9.59
C ARG A 98 0.72 -2.72 8.74
N MET A 99 -0.08 -1.97 7.97
CA MET A 99 -1.03 -2.50 7.01
C MET A 99 -0.49 -2.31 5.60
N VAL A 100 -0.47 -3.36 4.81
CA VAL A 100 -0.10 -3.32 3.38
C VAL A 100 -1.29 -3.75 2.56
N VAL A 101 -1.64 -2.96 1.56
CA VAL A 101 -2.73 -3.28 0.62
C VAL A 101 -2.18 -3.26 -0.80
N GLU A 102 -2.14 -4.42 -1.43
CA GLU A 102 -1.79 -4.53 -2.84
C GLU A 102 -3.01 -4.34 -3.75
N GLU A 103 -2.73 -3.78 -4.92
CA GLU A 103 -3.67 -3.58 -6.02
C GLU A 103 -4.98 -2.89 -5.60
N LEU A 104 -4.83 -1.69 -5.04
CA LEU A 104 -5.94 -0.83 -4.61
C LEU A 104 -7.02 -0.62 -5.69
N ALA A 105 -6.64 -0.61 -6.96
CA ALA A 105 -7.59 -0.46 -8.07
C ALA A 105 -8.63 -1.59 -8.17
N PHE A 106 -8.40 -2.75 -7.53
CA PHE A 106 -9.38 -3.85 -7.50
C PHE A 106 -10.36 -3.76 -6.33
N VAL A 107 -10.16 -2.86 -5.37
CA VAL A 107 -10.97 -2.74 -4.16
C VAL A 107 -11.46 -1.32 -3.89
N THR A 108 -11.00 -0.34 -4.67
CA THR A 108 -11.45 1.06 -4.67
C THR A 108 -11.72 1.54 -6.09
N SER A 109 -12.32 2.71 -6.22
CA SER A 109 -12.42 3.45 -7.48
C SER A 109 -12.36 4.95 -7.21
N PRO A 110 -12.16 5.83 -8.22
CA PRO A 110 -12.00 7.27 -8.00
C PRO A 110 -13.14 7.94 -7.22
N ALA A 111 -14.35 7.36 -7.31
CA ALA A 111 -15.55 7.88 -6.64
C ALA A 111 -15.97 7.06 -5.41
N HIS A 112 -15.40 5.86 -5.24
CA HIS A 112 -15.86 4.94 -4.19
C HIS A 112 -14.72 4.23 -3.49
N ALA A 113 -14.83 4.20 -2.16
CA ALA A 113 -14.01 3.37 -1.30
C ALA A 113 -14.87 2.76 -0.18
N PRO A 114 -14.63 1.50 0.22
CA PRO A 114 -15.33 0.87 1.35
C PRO A 114 -15.16 1.65 2.66
N ALA A 115 -16.14 1.54 3.55
CA ALA A 115 -16.14 2.27 4.82
C ALA A 115 -14.92 1.94 5.70
N GLY A 116 -14.51 0.68 5.73
CA GLY A 116 -13.30 0.25 6.44
C GLY A 116 -12.03 0.89 5.90
N TRP A 117 -11.89 1.02 4.58
CA TRP A 117 -10.74 1.70 3.95
C TRP A 117 -10.75 3.20 4.26
N LYS A 118 -11.91 3.86 4.14
CA LYS A 118 -12.05 5.27 4.52
C LYS A 118 -11.62 5.49 5.98
N ALA A 119 -12.04 4.61 6.90
CA ALA A 119 -11.62 4.68 8.29
C ALA A 119 -10.12 4.46 8.45
N ALA A 120 -9.54 3.45 7.80
CA ALA A 120 -8.10 3.16 7.87
C ALA A 120 -7.25 4.35 7.39
N THR A 121 -7.63 4.99 6.28
CA THR A 121 -6.87 6.12 5.71
C THR A 121 -7.07 7.44 6.43
N SER A 122 -8.23 7.69 7.06
CA SER A 122 -8.54 8.97 7.72
C SER A 122 -8.21 8.97 9.22
N ILE A 123 -8.79 8.01 9.98
CA ILE A 123 -8.60 7.94 11.43
C ILE A 123 -7.53 6.93 11.87
N GLY A 124 -7.03 6.10 10.95
CA GLY A 124 -6.05 5.06 11.25
C GLY A 124 -4.80 5.60 11.96
N ARG A 125 -4.35 6.81 11.59
CA ARG A 125 -3.22 7.47 12.27
C ARG A 125 -3.42 7.60 13.79
N HIS A 126 -4.63 7.92 14.24
CA HIS A 126 -4.95 8.02 15.67
C HIS A 126 -5.01 6.65 16.36
N LYS A 127 -5.06 5.58 15.57
CA LYS A 127 -4.97 4.19 16.01
C LYS A 127 -3.57 3.60 15.85
N GLY A 128 -2.58 4.40 15.47
CA GLY A 128 -1.22 3.91 15.23
C GLY A 128 -1.07 3.03 13.99
N LEU A 129 -1.99 3.16 13.01
CA LEU A 129 -1.83 2.46 11.73
C LEU A 129 -0.75 3.14 10.90
N ARG A 130 0.17 2.34 10.39
CA ARG A 130 1.13 2.69 9.34
C ARG A 130 0.74 1.95 8.08
N LEU A 131 0.30 2.68 7.06
CA LEU A 131 -0.39 2.12 5.91
C LEU A 131 0.47 2.24 4.65
N ILE A 132 0.56 1.18 3.88
CA ILE A 132 1.10 1.17 2.51
C ILE A 132 -0.02 0.73 1.57
N GLY A 133 -0.38 1.60 0.63
CA GLY A 133 -1.31 1.28 -0.44
C GLY A 133 -0.58 1.23 -1.78
N ALA A 134 -0.71 0.12 -2.50
CA ALA A 134 -0.05 -0.08 -3.78
C ALA A 134 -1.04 -0.19 -4.94
N SER A 135 -0.64 0.31 -6.10
CA SER A 135 -1.41 0.17 -7.34
C SER A 135 -0.55 0.28 -8.59
N GLN A 136 -0.95 -0.41 -9.63
CA GLN A 136 -0.44 -0.21 -10.99
C GLN A 136 -1.24 0.84 -11.76
N ARG A 137 -2.47 1.13 -11.30
CA ARG A 137 -3.43 2.02 -11.97
C ARG A 137 -3.87 3.16 -11.04
N PRO A 138 -3.00 4.14 -10.77
CA PRO A 138 -3.31 5.24 -9.84
C PRO A 138 -4.53 6.06 -10.22
N ALA A 139 -4.87 6.15 -11.51
CA ALA A 139 -6.08 6.81 -11.97
C ALA A 139 -7.37 6.10 -11.52
N GLN A 140 -7.31 4.82 -11.14
CA GLN A 140 -8.43 4.02 -10.65
C GLN A 140 -8.53 3.94 -9.12
N VAL A 141 -7.61 4.57 -8.39
CA VAL A 141 -7.60 4.60 -6.91
C VAL A 141 -8.46 5.75 -6.38
N ASP A 142 -9.07 5.58 -5.24
CA ASP A 142 -9.93 6.58 -4.63
C ASP A 142 -9.19 7.89 -4.29
N LYS A 143 -9.90 9.02 -4.49
CA LYS A 143 -9.31 10.35 -4.33
C LYS A 143 -8.97 10.69 -2.88
N ALA A 144 -9.69 10.12 -1.91
CA ALA A 144 -9.45 10.38 -0.50
C ALA A 144 -8.14 9.75 -0.01
N PHE A 145 -7.73 8.63 -0.58
CA PHE A 145 -6.42 8.04 -0.28
C PHE A 145 -5.28 9.02 -0.59
N TRP A 146 -5.30 9.64 -1.78
CA TRP A 146 -4.28 10.60 -2.20
C TRP A 146 -4.13 11.78 -1.23
N SER A 147 -5.25 12.32 -0.74
CA SER A 147 -5.23 13.46 0.19
C SER A 147 -4.72 13.11 1.58
N ASN A 148 -4.68 11.83 1.93
CA ASN A 148 -4.18 11.34 3.22
C ASN A 148 -2.73 10.82 3.16
N CYS A 149 -2.14 10.71 1.97
CA CYS A 149 -0.76 10.25 1.83
C CYS A 149 0.23 11.22 2.49
N THR A 150 1.15 10.66 3.25
CA THR A 150 2.32 11.38 3.81
C THR A 150 3.55 11.22 2.94
N GLU A 151 3.59 10.13 2.17
CA GLU A 151 4.67 9.82 1.23
C GLU A 151 4.09 9.21 -0.05
N ILE A 152 4.72 9.51 -1.18
CA ILE A 152 4.34 8.99 -2.50
C ILE A 152 5.59 8.48 -3.19
N HIS A 153 5.63 7.18 -3.47
CA HIS A 153 6.68 6.51 -4.24
C HIS A 153 6.10 6.11 -5.60
N CYS A 154 6.72 6.57 -6.69
CA CYS A 154 6.29 6.30 -8.04
C CYS A 154 7.43 5.74 -8.90
N GLY A 155 7.29 4.50 -9.34
CA GLY A 155 8.10 3.93 -10.42
C GLY A 155 7.48 4.22 -11.80
N PHE A 156 8.06 3.67 -12.87
CA PHE A 156 7.55 3.89 -14.22
C PHE A 156 6.10 3.39 -14.39
N LEU A 157 5.36 4.03 -15.30
CA LEU A 157 3.95 3.77 -15.61
C LEU A 157 3.75 3.68 -17.12
N ASN A 158 2.83 2.78 -17.54
CA ASN A 158 2.57 2.53 -18.96
C ASN A 158 1.50 3.44 -19.58
N TYR A 159 0.57 3.95 -18.78
CA TYR A 159 -0.60 4.66 -19.28
C TYR A 159 -0.50 6.15 -18.96
N GLU A 160 -0.80 6.99 -19.96
CA GLU A 160 -0.69 8.46 -19.85
C GLU A 160 -1.59 9.04 -18.75
N ASP A 161 -2.81 8.52 -18.58
CA ASP A 161 -3.71 8.99 -17.51
C ASP A 161 -3.13 8.72 -16.12
N ASP A 162 -2.51 7.55 -15.93
CA ASP A 162 -1.82 7.19 -14.69
C ASP A 162 -0.59 8.10 -14.47
N GLN A 163 0.16 8.39 -15.53
CA GLN A 163 1.31 9.30 -15.48
C GLN A 163 0.89 10.73 -15.11
N LYS A 164 -0.22 11.24 -15.70
CA LYS A 164 -0.77 12.56 -15.37
C LYS A 164 -1.22 12.66 -13.91
N VAL A 165 -1.85 11.60 -13.37
CA VAL A 165 -2.23 11.55 -11.95
C VAL A 165 -1.00 11.64 -11.08
N MET A 166 0.05 10.88 -11.39
CA MET A 166 1.27 10.87 -10.59
C MET A 166 2.08 12.16 -10.71
N ALA A 167 2.18 12.75 -11.88
CA ALA A 167 2.81 14.06 -12.08
C ALA A 167 2.17 15.14 -11.17
N ARG A 168 0.83 15.17 -11.11
CA ARG A 168 0.09 16.08 -10.21
C ARG A 168 0.33 15.78 -8.74
N ALA A 169 0.26 14.51 -8.34
CA ALA A 169 0.42 14.10 -6.94
C ALA A 169 1.84 14.41 -6.42
N LEU A 170 2.84 14.17 -7.24
CA LEU A 170 4.24 14.46 -6.92
C LEU A 170 4.58 15.95 -7.06
N GLY A 171 3.87 16.67 -7.93
CA GLY A 171 4.19 18.06 -8.26
C GLY A 171 5.44 18.19 -9.13
N VAL A 172 5.60 17.29 -10.10
CA VAL A 172 6.69 17.23 -11.07
C VAL A 172 6.14 17.36 -12.49
N ALA A 173 7.01 17.57 -13.48
CA ALA A 173 6.59 17.60 -14.87
C ALA A 173 6.16 16.20 -15.35
N LEU A 174 5.22 16.14 -16.31
CA LEU A 174 4.77 14.86 -16.89
C LEU A 174 5.94 14.11 -17.54
N SER A 175 6.87 14.83 -18.17
CA SER A 175 8.10 14.29 -18.77
C SER A 175 8.97 13.54 -17.75
N ASP A 176 9.00 13.97 -16.49
CA ASP A 176 9.79 13.31 -15.44
C ASP A 176 9.24 11.89 -15.15
N ILE A 177 7.90 11.75 -15.16
CA ILE A 177 7.25 10.44 -14.98
C ILE A 177 7.43 9.58 -16.23
N GLN A 178 7.29 10.16 -17.43
CA GLN A 178 7.44 9.45 -18.69
C GLN A 178 8.90 8.98 -18.93
N GLY A 179 9.87 9.69 -18.39
CA GLY A 179 11.28 9.36 -18.48
C GLY A 179 11.75 8.23 -17.59
N LEU A 180 10.94 7.80 -16.61
CA LEU A 180 11.31 6.73 -15.68
C LEU A 180 11.50 5.39 -16.39
N LYS A 181 12.64 4.76 -16.14
CA LYS A 181 12.99 3.41 -16.62
C LYS A 181 12.66 2.34 -15.57
N PRO A 182 12.69 1.04 -15.92
CA PRO A 182 12.52 -0.03 -14.95
C PRO A 182 13.42 0.15 -13.72
N LEU A 183 12.81 0.00 -12.52
CA LEU A 183 13.40 0.19 -11.20
C LEU A 183 13.73 1.64 -10.82
N GLU A 184 13.66 2.61 -11.71
CA GLU A 184 13.80 4.02 -11.35
C GLU A 184 12.51 4.52 -10.70
N TYR A 185 12.66 5.47 -9.78
CA TYR A 185 11.54 6.04 -9.04
C TYR A 185 11.72 7.52 -8.74
N ILE A 186 10.61 8.18 -8.51
CA ILE A 186 10.50 9.47 -7.85
C ILE A 186 9.76 9.25 -6.53
N HIS A 187 10.31 9.73 -5.43
CA HIS A 187 9.69 9.65 -4.11
C HIS A 187 9.53 11.05 -3.54
N LYS A 188 8.34 11.33 -2.99
CA LYS A 188 8.02 12.60 -2.35
C LYS A 188 7.59 12.39 -0.91
N ASN A 189 8.20 13.13 -0.01
CA ASN A 189 7.63 13.37 1.31
C ASN A 189 6.65 14.56 1.21
N VAL A 190 5.37 14.30 1.45
CA VAL A 190 4.31 15.31 1.27
C VAL A 190 4.41 16.42 2.33
N ARG A 191 4.89 16.08 3.54
CA ARG A 191 4.99 17.05 4.65
C ARG A 191 6.14 18.02 4.46
N THR A 192 7.33 17.52 4.11
CA THR A 192 8.54 18.35 3.89
C THR A 192 8.60 18.91 2.48
N LYS A 193 7.77 18.38 1.56
CA LYS A 193 7.81 18.65 0.12
C LYS A 193 9.10 18.21 -0.57
N GLU A 194 9.94 17.47 0.13
CA GLU A 194 11.17 16.93 -0.42
C GLU A 194 10.88 15.88 -1.49
N ILE A 195 11.57 15.97 -2.61
CA ILE A 195 11.48 15.02 -3.72
C ILE A 195 12.86 14.44 -3.96
N VAL A 196 12.95 13.12 -3.98
CA VAL A 196 14.17 12.39 -4.31
C VAL A 196 13.92 11.44 -5.46
N THR A 197 14.93 11.22 -6.28
CA THR A 197 14.94 10.22 -7.34
C THR A 197 15.95 9.14 -7.03
N GLY A 198 15.73 7.94 -7.54
CA GLY A 198 16.65 6.85 -7.29
C GLY A 198 16.31 5.60 -8.08
N LYS A 199 16.98 4.53 -7.74
CA LYS A 199 16.76 3.20 -8.32
C LYS A 199 16.57 2.16 -7.23
N VAL A 200 15.53 1.34 -7.37
CA VAL A 200 15.26 0.24 -6.43
C VAL A 200 16.37 -0.80 -6.57
N LYS A 201 17.03 -1.12 -5.45
CA LYS A 201 18.05 -2.18 -5.40
C LYS A 201 17.36 -3.54 -5.19
N ILE A 202 17.62 -4.48 -6.07
CA ILE A 202 17.16 -5.87 -5.93
C ILE A 202 18.19 -6.60 -5.05
N PRO A 203 17.81 -7.17 -3.91
CA PRO A 203 18.74 -7.94 -3.07
C PRO A 203 19.37 -9.08 -3.87
N GLY A 204 20.70 -9.19 -3.83
CA GLY A 204 21.45 -10.26 -4.50
C GLY A 204 21.70 -10.09 -6.00
N LYS A 205 21.35 -8.95 -6.61
CA LYS A 205 21.85 -8.55 -7.93
C LYS A 205 22.88 -7.45 -7.76
N PRO A 206 24.05 -7.58 -8.41
CA PRO A 206 25.10 -6.57 -8.40
C PRO A 206 24.64 -5.24 -9.03
#